data_2fbfde38a95b7c3a4e74fbdbdbc5ab97
#
_entry.id   2fbfde38a95b7c3a4e74fbdbdbc5ab97
#
_cell.length_a   1.000
_cell.length_b   1.000
_cell.length_c   1.000
_cell.angle_alpha   90.00
_cell.angle_beta   90.00
_cell.angle_gamma   90.00
#
_symmetry.space_group_name_H-M   'P 1'
#
loop_
_entity.id
_entity.type
_entity.pdbx_description
1 polymer ?
#
loop_
_entity_poly.entity_id
_entity_poly.type
_entity_poly.pdbx_seq_one_letter_code
_entity_poly.pdbx_strand_id
1 'polypeptide(L)'
;MRWRLRDAPGGPLFCALADATGVPVVPADTEGVKGKGPDERAGTREIKIGACTVCSCIDLARSTCFKGAEFTVDFCHAAHYLHAAADALALPLREARRLKGLMFRIGAGSAIDSIRKHHAQALAAAGPAAAAALEYLDKRRLHMCYGWLRKNGYFIGSGIVEAACRTIAGRRCKQSGMHWRHRNATLMSILLAAFKSGRLNA
;
A
#
# COMPACT_ATOMS: atom_id res chain seq x y z
N MET A 1 9.94 -18.50 13.68
CA MET A 1 8.54 -18.96 13.67
C MET A 1 8.12 -19.13 12.21
N ARG A 2 7.95 -20.36 11.71
CA ARG A 2 7.48 -20.59 10.33
C ARG A 2 5.97 -20.41 10.32
N TRP A 3 5.48 -19.35 9.74
CA TRP A 3 4.08 -19.24 9.37
C TRP A 3 3.81 -20.26 8.25
N ARG A 4 3.17 -21.37 8.59
CA ARG A 4 2.49 -22.18 7.59
C ARG A 4 1.21 -21.43 7.27
N LEU A 5 1.10 -20.89 6.07
CA LEU A 5 -0.20 -20.60 5.49
C LEU A 5 -0.91 -21.96 5.47
N ARG A 6 -1.93 -22.08 6.29
CA ARG A 6 -2.77 -23.29 6.32
C ARG A 6 -3.36 -23.41 4.93
N ASP A 7 -3.33 -24.63 4.41
CA ASP A 7 -4.03 -25.00 3.19
C ASP A 7 -5.46 -24.44 3.26
N ALA A 8 -5.70 -23.37 2.50
CA ALA A 8 -7.02 -22.82 2.40
C ALA A 8 -7.88 -23.87 1.70
N PRO A 9 -8.98 -24.33 2.31
CA PRO A 9 -9.90 -25.22 1.61
C PRO A 9 -10.33 -24.52 0.34
N GLY A 10 -10.35 -25.18 -0.80
CA GLY A 10 -10.46 -24.66 -2.18
C GLY A 10 -11.72 -23.84 -2.50
N GLY A 11 -11.97 -22.80 -1.71
CA GLY A 11 -12.95 -21.75 -1.97
C GLY A 11 -12.32 -20.56 -2.68
N PRO A 12 -13.12 -19.68 -3.29
CA PRO A 12 -12.62 -18.48 -3.95
C PRO A 12 -11.88 -17.61 -2.93
N LEU A 13 -10.61 -17.33 -3.23
CA LEU A 13 -9.78 -16.45 -2.44
C LEU A 13 -10.22 -15.00 -2.65
N PHE A 14 -10.60 -14.33 -1.59
CA PHE A 14 -10.97 -12.90 -1.61
C PHE A 14 -9.81 -12.05 -1.14
N CYS A 15 -9.49 -11.00 -1.88
CA CYS A 15 -8.55 -9.96 -1.51
C CYS A 15 -9.31 -8.65 -1.27
N ALA A 16 -9.05 -7.99 -0.18
CA ALA A 16 -9.46 -6.63 0.03
C ALA A 16 -8.25 -5.71 -0.11
N LEU A 17 -8.29 -4.83 -1.09
CA LEU A 17 -7.37 -3.72 -1.25
C LEU A 17 -8.07 -2.48 -0.75
N ALA A 18 -7.43 -1.73 0.14
CA ALA A 18 -7.94 -0.44 0.54
C ALA A 18 -6.86 0.62 0.33
N ASP A 19 -7.27 1.73 -0.23
CA ASP A 19 -6.47 2.93 -0.36
C ASP A 19 -7.31 4.13 0.02
N ALA A 20 -6.65 5.23 0.31
CA ALA A 20 -7.30 6.45 0.71
C ALA A 20 -6.89 7.58 -0.21
N THR A 21 -7.88 8.37 -0.63
CA THR A 21 -7.62 9.53 -1.47
C THR A 21 -8.23 10.79 -0.88
N GLY A 22 -7.44 11.86 -0.78
CA GLY A 22 -7.92 13.18 -0.33
C GLY A 22 -8.85 13.79 -1.38
N VAL A 23 -10.04 14.20 -0.97
CA VAL A 23 -10.99 14.93 -1.81
C VAL A 23 -11.10 16.36 -1.29
N PRO A 24 -11.06 17.40 -2.15
CA PRO A 24 -11.26 18.77 -1.74
C PRO A 24 -12.62 18.96 -1.07
N VAL A 25 -12.63 19.56 0.11
CA VAL A 25 -13.87 19.81 0.85
C VAL A 25 -13.98 21.28 1.26
N VAL A 26 -15.19 21.70 1.59
CA VAL A 26 -15.45 23.05 2.06
C VAL A 26 -14.74 23.31 3.40
N PRO A 27 -14.28 24.56 3.70
CA PRO A 27 -13.51 24.86 4.90
C PRO A 27 -14.16 24.40 6.21
N ALA A 28 -15.49 24.49 6.31
CA ALA A 28 -16.23 24.04 7.49
C ALA A 28 -16.05 22.53 7.81
N ASP A 29 -15.74 21.71 6.81
CA ASP A 29 -15.53 20.27 7.00
C ASP A 29 -14.07 19.92 7.35
N THR A 30 -13.19 20.93 7.38
CA THR A 30 -11.77 20.77 7.79
C THR A 30 -11.42 21.58 9.03
N GLU A 31 -12.37 22.23 9.66
CA GLU A 31 -12.14 22.99 10.88
C GLU A 31 -11.53 22.10 11.98
N GLY A 32 -10.43 22.56 12.59
CA GLY A 32 -9.70 21.80 13.61
C GLY A 32 -8.87 20.61 13.08
N VAL A 33 -8.85 20.36 11.77
CA VAL A 33 -8.06 19.28 11.16
C VAL A 33 -6.72 19.82 10.68
N LYS A 34 -5.61 19.25 11.18
CA LYS A 34 -4.26 19.59 10.72
C LYS A 34 -4.02 19.14 9.28
N GLY A 35 -3.50 20.06 8.46
CA GLY A 35 -3.05 19.79 7.10
C GLY A 35 -1.53 19.64 7.01
N LYS A 36 -1.04 19.30 5.82
CA LYS A 36 0.38 19.17 5.51
C LYS A 36 0.99 20.46 4.92
N GLY A 37 0.17 21.50 4.70
CA GLY A 37 0.60 22.78 4.16
C GLY A 37 1.30 23.66 5.19
N PRO A 38 1.99 24.74 4.74
CA PRO A 38 2.67 25.68 5.62
C PRO A 38 1.76 26.40 6.62
N ASP A 39 0.48 26.50 6.30
CA ASP A 39 -0.58 27.05 7.14
C ASP A 39 -1.24 26.03 8.09
N GLU A 40 -0.76 24.80 8.08
CA GLU A 40 -1.29 23.65 8.82
C GLU A 40 -2.80 23.40 8.64
N ARG A 41 -3.44 24.03 7.64
CA ARG A 41 -4.87 23.87 7.37
C ARG A 41 -5.11 22.73 6.39
N ALA A 42 -6.07 21.87 6.69
CA ALA A 42 -6.48 20.83 5.80
C ALA A 42 -7.47 21.39 4.76
N GLY A 43 -7.15 21.26 3.46
CA GLY A 43 -8.09 21.55 2.36
C GLY A 43 -8.80 20.31 1.83
N THR A 44 -8.47 19.13 2.36
CA THR A 44 -9.00 17.85 1.89
C THR A 44 -9.42 16.94 3.04
N ARG A 45 -10.39 16.08 2.79
CA ARG A 45 -10.74 14.94 3.67
C ARG A 45 -10.49 13.64 2.93
N GLU A 46 -10.05 12.66 3.66
CA GLU A 46 -9.76 11.35 3.12
C GLU A 46 -11.03 10.55 2.87
N ILE A 47 -11.16 9.97 1.68
CA ILE A 47 -12.17 8.96 1.35
C ILE A 47 -11.43 7.64 1.16
N LYS A 48 -11.79 6.64 1.96
CA LYS A 48 -11.26 5.29 1.84
C LYS A 48 -12.07 4.51 0.82
N ILE A 49 -11.40 3.93 -0.15
CA ILE A 49 -12.01 3.12 -1.20
C ILE A 49 -11.43 1.72 -1.07
N GLY A 50 -12.31 0.74 -0.91
CA GLY A 50 -11.97 -0.67 -0.92
C GLY A 50 -12.31 -1.30 -2.26
N ALA A 51 -11.40 -2.05 -2.85
CA ALA A 51 -11.66 -2.93 -3.97
C ALA A 51 -11.55 -4.37 -3.45
N CYS A 52 -12.63 -5.13 -3.56
CA CYS A 52 -12.62 -6.55 -3.24
C CYS A 52 -12.22 -7.32 -4.51
N THR A 53 -10.97 -7.59 -4.58
CA THR A 53 -10.42 -8.74 -5.27
C THR A 53 -9.46 -9.34 -4.28
N VAL A 54 -9.10 -10.39 -4.22
CA VAL A 54 -8.30 -11.15 -3.33
C VAL A 54 -6.99 -10.46 -2.81
N CYS A 55 -6.89 -9.54 -1.80
CA CYS A 55 -5.70 -9.15 -0.99
C CYS A 55 -5.97 -8.23 0.20
N SER A 56 -5.09 -8.20 1.15
CA SER A 56 -5.30 -7.68 2.50
C SER A 56 -4.72 -6.27 2.76
N CYS A 57 -5.39 -5.52 3.63
CA CYS A 57 -4.93 -4.24 4.15
C CYS A 57 -4.88 -4.29 5.68
N ILE A 58 -3.88 -3.67 6.33
CA ILE A 58 -3.65 -3.74 7.79
C ILE A 58 -4.87 -3.29 8.60
N ASP A 59 -5.46 -2.15 8.23
CA ASP A 59 -6.58 -1.60 8.98
C ASP A 59 -7.87 -2.40 8.75
N LEU A 60 -8.02 -3.01 7.56
CA LEU A 60 -9.11 -3.93 7.27
C LEU A 60 -8.91 -5.28 7.95
N ALA A 61 -7.69 -5.79 8.01
CA ALA A 61 -7.37 -7.05 8.70
C ALA A 61 -7.63 -6.96 10.22
N ARG A 62 -7.58 -5.75 10.79
CA ARG A 62 -7.96 -5.47 12.18
C ARG A 62 -9.46 -5.27 12.36
N SER A 63 -10.21 -5.05 11.29
CA SER A 63 -11.67 -4.93 11.39
C SER A 63 -12.33 -6.29 11.57
N THR A 64 -13.49 -6.31 12.20
CA THR A 64 -14.28 -7.55 12.41
C THR A 64 -14.65 -8.24 11.10
N CYS A 65 -14.69 -7.50 9.98
CA CYS A 65 -15.05 -8.00 8.65
C CYS A 65 -13.99 -8.89 8.00
N PHE A 66 -12.71 -8.77 8.43
CA PHE A 66 -11.58 -9.49 7.82
C PHE A 66 -10.76 -10.25 8.86
N LYS A 67 -11.43 -10.76 9.89
CA LYS A 67 -10.80 -11.58 10.92
C LYS A 67 -10.13 -12.81 10.29
N GLY A 68 -8.81 -12.91 10.46
CA GLY A 68 -8.00 -13.99 9.89
C GLY A 68 -7.41 -13.70 8.50
N ALA A 69 -7.58 -12.47 7.96
CA ALA A 69 -6.91 -12.07 6.71
C ALA A 69 -5.40 -11.93 6.91
N GLU A 70 -4.64 -12.42 5.93
CA GLU A 70 -3.18 -12.23 5.85
C GLU A 70 -2.87 -10.85 5.26
N PHE A 71 -1.91 -10.17 5.88
CA PHE A 71 -1.48 -8.86 5.43
C PHE A 71 -0.25 -8.93 4.55
N THR A 72 -0.24 -8.15 3.47
CA THR A 72 0.92 -7.96 2.60
C THR A 72 1.22 -6.48 2.39
N VAL A 73 2.48 -6.10 2.44
CA VAL A 73 2.94 -4.76 2.06
C VAL A 73 2.95 -4.67 0.54
N ASP A 74 2.49 -3.54 -0.02
CA ASP A 74 2.59 -3.27 -1.45
C ASP A 74 4.03 -3.35 -1.94
N PHE A 75 4.23 -4.04 -3.09
CA PHE A 75 5.56 -4.25 -3.66
C PHE A 75 6.24 -2.94 -4.07
N CYS A 76 5.51 -1.99 -4.65
CA CYS A 76 6.08 -0.72 -5.08
C CYS A 76 6.53 0.10 -3.88
N HIS A 77 5.73 0.07 -2.80
CA HIS A 77 6.06 0.73 -1.54
C HIS A 77 7.31 0.11 -0.88
N ALA A 78 7.37 -1.22 -0.80
CA ALA A 78 8.56 -1.92 -0.31
C ALA A 78 9.80 -1.67 -1.17
N ALA A 79 9.64 -1.64 -2.50
CA ALA A 79 10.71 -1.34 -3.44
C ALA A 79 11.26 0.08 -3.25
N HIS A 80 10.40 1.05 -2.91
CA HIS A 80 10.84 2.41 -2.60
C HIS A 80 11.80 2.43 -1.40
N TYR A 81 11.46 1.75 -0.31
CA TYR A 81 12.37 1.62 0.85
C TYR A 81 13.65 0.88 0.52
N LEU A 82 13.58 -0.16 -0.33
CA LEU A 82 14.78 -0.87 -0.77
C LEU A 82 15.71 0.02 -1.60
N HIS A 83 15.15 0.86 -2.49
CA HIS A 83 15.93 1.84 -3.24
C HIS A 83 16.54 2.89 -2.31
N ALA A 84 15.76 3.45 -1.37
CA ALA A 84 16.27 4.40 -0.39
C ALA A 84 17.43 3.81 0.44
N ALA A 85 17.34 2.54 0.83
CA ALA A 85 18.44 1.83 1.50
C ALA A 85 19.66 1.67 0.57
N ALA A 86 19.46 1.27 -0.68
CA ALA A 86 20.53 1.10 -1.65
C ALA A 86 21.27 2.43 -1.96
N ASP A 87 20.51 3.52 -2.10
CA ASP A 87 21.05 4.86 -2.31
C ASP A 87 21.86 5.34 -1.08
N ALA A 88 21.33 5.15 0.12
CA ALA A 88 22.02 5.50 1.36
C ALA A 88 23.27 4.66 1.62
N LEU A 89 23.36 3.45 1.05
CA LEU A 89 24.53 2.57 1.05
C LEU A 89 25.47 2.85 -0.13
N ALA A 90 25.18 3.84 -0.97
CA ALA A 90 25.91 4.16 -2.20
C ALA A 90 26.11 2.95 -3.13
N LEU A 91 25.13 2.04 -3.19
CA LEU A 91 25.21 0.86 -4.04
C LEU A 91 25.01 1.23 -5.51
N PRO A 92 25.75 0.57 -6.44
CA PRO A 92 25.55 0.78 -7.86
C PRO A 92 24.11 0.43 -8.29
N LEU A 93 23.57 1.15 -9.29
CA LEU A 93 22.21 0.93 -9.81
C LEU A 93 21.96 -0.52 -10.25
N ARG A 94 23.00 -1.19 -10.80
CA ARG A 94 22.93 -2.61 -11.16
C ARG A 94 22.63 -3.48 -9.93
N GLU A 95 23.24 -3.18 -8.80
CA GLU A 95 23.05 -3.91 -7.56
C GLU A 95 21.67 -3.62 -6.95
N ALA A 96 21.23 -2.36 -6.93
CA ALA A 96 19.88 -2.01 -6.50
C ALA A 96 18.80 -2.75 -7.33
N ARG A 97 18.99 -2.84 -8.65
CA ARG A 97 18.09 -3.61 -9.54
C ARG A 97 18.14 -5.12 -9.24
N ARG A 98 19.32 -5.67 -8.95
CA ARG A 98 19.48 -7.08 -8.56
C ARG A 98 18.73 -7.40 -7.27
N LEU A 99 18.88 -6.55 -6.25
CA LEU A 99 18.20 -6.68 -4.96
C LEU A 99 16.68 -6.57 -5.11
N LYS A 100 16.19 -5.62 -5.90
CA LYS A 100 14.76 -5.50 -6.24
C LYS A 100 14.24 -6.76 -6.95
N GLY A 101 15.00 -7.30 -7.89
CA GLY A 101 14.68 -8.55 -8.57
C GLY A 101 14.63 -9.74 -7.61
N LEU A 102 15.52 -9.80 -6.62
CA LEU A 102 15.53 -10.82 -5.59
C LEU A 102 14.29 -10.70 -4.68
N MET A 103 13.97 -9.49 -4.25
CA MET A 103 12.76 -9.19 -3.49
C MET A 103 11.50 -9.60 -4.26
N PHE A 104 11.42 -9.30 -5.56
CA PHE A 104 10.29 -9.66 -6.41
C PHE A 104 10.11 -11.17 -6.57
N ARG A 105 11.22 -11.91 -6.73
CA ARG A 105 11.17 -13.36 -6.97
C ARG A 105 10.95 -14.17 -5.70
N ILE A 106 11.44 -13.70 -4.56
CA ILE A 106 11.42 -14.43 -3.29
C ILE A 106 10.68 -13.63 -2.22
N GLY A 107 11.21 -12.48 -1.84
CA GLY A 107 10.66 -11.61 -0.81
C GLY A 107 11.70 -10.65 -0.24
N ALA A 108 11.23 -9.71 0.59
CA ALA A 108 12.09 -8.68 1.17
C ALA A 108 13.21 -9.26 2.06
N GLY A 109 12.91 -10.33 2.80
CA GLY A 109 13.93 -11.01 3.63
C GLY A 109 15.18 -11.39 2.84
N SER A 110 15.01 -11.98 1.65
CA SER A 110 16.15 -12.39 0.80
C SER A 110 16.98 -11.19 0.30
N ALA A 111 16.36 -10.06 0.03
CA ALA A 111 17.07 -8.83 -0.35
C ALA A 111 17.86 -8.26 0.84
N ILE A 112 17.27 -8.22 2.02
CA ILE A 112 17.91 -7.76 3.26
C ILE A 112 19.08 -8.65 3.64
N ASP A 113 18.88 -9.96 3.61
CA ASP A 113 19.93 -10.93 3.93
C ASP A 113 21.10 -10.83 2.92
N SER A 114 20.80 -10.56 1.65
CA SER A 114 21.82 -10.29 0.63
C SER A 114 22.62 -9.00 0.92
N ILE A 115 21.95 -7.92 1.36
CA ILE A 115 22.63 -6.68 1.78
C ILE A 115 23.56 -6.96 2.97
N ARG A 116 23.05 -7.62 3.98
CA ARG A 116 23.85 -7.96 5.19
C ARG A 116 25.05 -8.82 4.86
N LYS A 117 24.92 -9.77 3.94
CA LYS A 117 25.99 -10.69 3.55
C LYS A 117 27.04 -10.04 2.65
N HIS A 118 26.63 -9.29 1.64
CA HIS A 118 27.53 -8.82 0.59
C HIS A 118 27.94 -7.35 0.72
N HIS A 119 27.23 -6.56 1.56
CA HIS A 119 27.46 -5.14 1.75
C HIS A 119 27.63 -4.76 3.22
N ALA A 120 28.16 -5.68 4.04
CA ALA A 120 28.34 -5.48 5.48
C ALA A 120 29.19 -4.24 5.81
N GLN A 121 30.26 -3.98 5.04
CA GLN A 121 31.12 -2.80 5.25
C GLN A 121 30.37 -1.50 4.93
N ALA A 122 29.64 -1.45 3.82
CA ALA A 122 28.82 -0.30 3.48
C ALA A 122 27.73 -0.07 4.53
N LEU A 123 27.15 -1.15 5.05
CA LEU A 123 26.14 -1.09 6.10
C LEU A 123 26.70 -0.57 7.42
N ALA A 124 27.92 -0.98 7.79
CA ALA A 124 28.60 -0.51 9.01
C ALA A 124 28.98 1.00 8.93
N ALA A 125 29.29 1.48 7.72
CA ALA A 125 29.60 2.88 7.46
C ALA A 125 28.34 3.75 7.20
N ALA A 126 27.17 3.12 7.09
CA ALA A 126 25.95 3.80 6.70
C ALA A 126 25.36 4.68 7.81
N GLY A 127 24.81 5.80 7.42
CA GLY A 127 24.07 6.69 8.31
C GLY A 127 22.69 6.17 8.71
N PRO A 128 21.98 6.93 9.57
CA PRO A 128 20.68 6.52 10.13
C PRO A 128 19.59 6.27 9.07
N ALA A 129 19.68 6.88 7.90
CA ALA A 129 18.70 6.72 6.83
C ALA A 129 18.69 5.28 6.27
N ALA A 130 19.85 4.67 6.04
CA ALA A 130 19.95 3.29 5.61
C ALA A 130 19.40 2.33 6.67
N ALA A 131 19.76 2.58 7.95
CA ALA A 131 19.29 1.77 9.07
C ALA A 131 17.75 1.82 9.18
N ALA A 132 17.14 3.00 9.09
CA ALA A 132 15.70 3.19 9.17
C ALA A 132 14.96 2.48 8.02
N ALA A 133 15.48 2.58 6.78
CA ALA A 133 14.87 1.93 5.62
C ALA A 133 14.94 0.40 5.73
N LEU A 134 16.08 -0.14 6.14
CA LEU A 134 16.26 -1.59 6.34
C LEU A 134 15.43 -2.09 7.53
N GLU A 135 15.34 -1.34 8.61
CA GLU A 135 14.52 -1.68 9.77
C GLU A 135 13.03 -1.75 9.40
N TYR A 136 12.55 -0.79 8.57
CA TYR A 136 11.19 -0.83 8.07
C TYR A 136 10.89 -2.13 7.32
N LEU A 137 11.79 -2.53 6.41
CA LEU A 137 11.66 -3.76 5.63
C LEU A 137 11.77 -5.01 6.51
N ASP A 138 12.71 -5.03 7.45
CA ASP A 138 12.96 -6.18 8.31
C ASP A 138 11.80 -6.46 9.29
N LYS A 139 11.27 -5.43 9.91
CA LYS A 139 10.08 -5.54 10.78
C LYS A 139 8.86 -6.15 10.05
N ARG A 140 8.79 -6.01 8.73
CA ARG A 140 7.65 -6.47 7.91
C ARG A 140 8.02 -7.59 6.95
N ARG A 141 9.21 -8.19 7.09
CA ARG A 141 9.75 -9.19 6.15
C ARG A 141 8.80 -10.38 5.90
N LEU A 142 8.03 -10.77 6.91
CA LEU A 142 7.06 -11.87 6.82
C LEU A 142 5.83 -11.51 5.96
N HIS A 143 5.53 -10.22 5.84
CA HIS A 143 4.42 -9.69 5.04
C HIS A 143 4.85 -9.32 3.60
N MET A 144 6.03 -9.74 3.17
CA MET A 144 6.61 -9.40 1.87
C MET A 144 7.13 -10.64 1.15
N CYS A 145 6.41 -11.74 1.23
CA CYS A 145 6.74 -13.01 0.55
C CYS A 145 6.26 -13.02 -0.91
N TYR A 146 6.68 -12.04 -1.70
CA TYR A 146 6.14 -11.78 -3.04
C TYR A 146 6.25 -12.95 -4.01
N GLY A 147 7.31 -13.74 -3.93
CA GLY A 147 7.50 -14.92 -4.76
C GLY A 147 6.41 -15.97 -4.53
N TRP A 148 6.06 -16.20 -3.26
CA TRP A 148 4.98 -17.10 -2.90
C TRP A 148 3.61 -16.54 -3.32
N LEU A 149 3.34 -15.26 -3.02
CA LEU A 149 2.10 -14.58 -3.38
C LEU A 149 1.83 -14.69 -4.88
N ARG A 150 2.82 -14.36 -5.72
CA ARG A 150 2.69 -14.45 -7.17
C ARG A 150 2.45 -15.85 -7.69
N LYS A 151 3.16 -16.86 -7.15
CA LYS A 151 2.96 -18.27 -7.51
C LYS A 151 1.55 -18.75 -7.22
N ASN A 152 0.90 -18.19 -6.22
CA ASN A 152 -0.47 -18.52 -5.83
C ASN A 152 -1.52 -17.55 -6.43
N GLY A 153 -1.15 -16.74 -7.42
CA GLY A 153 -2.08 -15.87 -8.14
C GLY A 153 -2.50 -14.60 -7.39
N TYR A 154 -1.84 -14.26 -6.27
CA TYR A 154 -2.16 -13.05 -5.53
C TYR A 154 -1.54 -11.80 -6.15
N PHE A 155 -2.25 -10.70 -6.05
CA PHE A 155 -1.70 -9.40 -6.39
C PHE A 155 -0.71 -8.95 -5.31
N ILE A 156 0.40 -8.37 -5.76
CA ILE A 156 1.45 -7.86 -4.88
C ILE A 156 1.56 -6.33 -4.91
N GLY A 157 0.73 -5.67 -5.73
CA GLY A 157 0.73 -4.22 -5.90
C GLY A 157 -0.66 -3.61 -5.79
N SER A 158 -0.70 -2.33 -5.42
CA SER A 158 -1.92 -1.53 -5.19
C SER A 158 -2.60 -1.03 -6.47
N GLY A 159 -2.09 -1.36 -7.65
CA GLY A 159 -2.55 -0.79 -8.93
C GLY A 159 -4.06 -0.87 -9.18
N ILE A 160 -4.73 -1.93 -8.71
CA ILE A 160 -6.18 -2.09 -8.85
C ILE A 160 -6.93 -1.06 -7.99
N VAL A 161 -6.52 -0.88 -6.74
CA VAL A 161 -7.18 0.08 -5.83
C VAL A 161 -6.82 1.52 -6.20
N GLU A 162 -5.61 1.77 -6.69
CA GLU A 162 -5.23 3.07 -7.25
C GLU A 162 -6.10 3.43 -8.47
N ALA A 163 -6.33 2.48 -9.36
CA ALA A 163 -7.26 2.65 -10.47
C ALA A 163 -8.70 2.89 -9.99
N ALA A 164 -9.14 2.20 -8.94
CA ALA A 164 -10.45 2.44 -8.31
C ALA A 164 -10.51 3.84 -7.69
N CYS A 165 -9.51 4.28 -6.94
CA CYS A 165 -9.43 5.63 -6.39
C CYS A 165 -9.47 6.70 -7.49
N ARG A 166 -8.77 6.49 -8.59
CA ARG A 166 -8.76 7.40 -9.74
C ARG A 166 -10.13 7.48 -10.41
N THR A 167 -10.79 6.33 -10.63
CA THR A 167 -12.05 6.27 -11.39
C THR A 167 -13.27 6.61 -10.56
N ILE A 168 -13.27 6.29 -9.27
CA ILE A 168 -14.40 6.54 -8.37
C ILE A 168 -14.34 7.97 -7.80
N ALA A 169 -13.31 8.30 -7.04
CA ALA A 169 -13.18 9.61 -6.42
C ALA A 169 -12.47 10.63 -7.31
N GLY A 170 -11.37 10.25 -7.96
CA GLY A 170 -10.52 11.16 -8.70
C GLY A 170 -11.23 11.88 -9.83
N ARG A 171 -11.86 11.13 -10.73
CA ARG A 171 -12.54 11.70 -11.90
C ARG A 171 -13.75 12.54 -11.57
N ARG A 172 -14.42 12.30 -10.45
CA ARG A 172 -15.67 13.01 -10.12
C ARG A 172 -15.51 14.05 -9.05
N CYS A 173 -14.67 13.81 -8.06
CA CYS A 173 -14.57 14.67 -6.88
C CYS A 173 -13.35 15.57 -6.85
N LYS A 174 -12.40 15.41 -7.80
CA LYS A 174 -11.14 16.17 -7.84
C LYS A 174 -11.00 17.06 -9.09
N GLN A 175 -12.09 17.48 -9.71
CA GLN A 175 -12.01 18.41 -10.83
C GLN A 175 -11.71 19.83 -10.31
N SER A 176 -11.10 20.65 -11.17
CA SER A 176 -10.75 22.03 -10.83
C SER A 176 -11.97 22.81 -10.32
N GLY A 177 -11.79 23.56 -9.26
CA GLY A 177 -12.85 24.39 -8.65
C GLY A 177 -13.87 23.63 -7.80
N MET A 178 -13.80 22.31 -7.71
CA MET A 178 -14.72 21.53 -6.89
C MET A 178 -14.34 21.55 -5.42
N HIS A 179 -15.32 21.91 -4.57
CA HIS A 179 -15.27 21.77 -3.13
C HIS A 179 -16.52 21.05 -2.65
N TRP A 180 -16.35 19.96 -1.96
CA TRP A 180 -17.44 19.08 -1.55
C TRP A 180 -17.73 19.22 -0.05
N ARG A 181 -18.98 19.02 0.35
CA ARG A 181 -19.25 18.55 1.70
C ARG A 181 -18.74 17.12 1.81
N HIS A 182 -18.00 16.79 2.87
CA HIS A 182 -17.41 15.45 3.05
C HIS A 182 -18.46 14.33 2.91
N ARG A 183 -19.65 14.51 3.51
CA ARG A 183 -20.77 13.59 3.37
C ARG A 183 -21.17 13.36 1.92
N ASN A 184 -21.27 14.43 1.12
CA ASN A 184 -21.71 14.34 -0.28
C ASN A 184 -20.64 13.67 -1.15
N ALA A 185 -19.35 13.95 -0.91
CA ALA A 185 -18.26 13.27 -1.59
C ALA A 185 -18.25 11.76 -1.27
N THR A 186 -18.52 11.38 -0.03
CA THR A 186 -18.65 9.98 0.38
C THR A 186 -19.83 9.30 -0.31
N LEU A 187 -21.02 9.91 -0.30
CA LEU A 187 -22.22 9.37 -0.96
C LEU A 187 -22.01 9.22 -2.48
N MET A 188 -21.40 10.21 -3.12
CA MET A 188 -21.06 10.14 -4.55
C MET A 188 -20.09 8.99 -4.83
N SER A 189 -19.09 8.80 -3.98
CA SER A 189 -18.13 7.69 -4.13
C SER A 189 -18.81 6.33 -3.95
N ILE A 190 -19.72 6.19 -2.99
CA ILE A 190 -20.52 4.96 -2.79
C ILE A 190 -21.38 4.67 -4.03
N LEU A 191 -22.08 5.68 -4.54
CA LEU A 191 -22.92 5.56 -5.73
C LEU A 191 -22.12 5.12 -6.96
N LEU A 192 -20.96 5.76 -7.19
CA LEU A 192 -20.07 5.40 -8.30
C LEU A 192 -19.45 4.01 -8.13
N ALA A 193 -19.11 3.61 -6.91
CA ALA A 193 -18.62 2.25 -6.62
C ALA A 193 -19.70 1.21 -6.92
N ALA A 194 -20.95 1.46 -6.49
CA ALA A 194 -22.10 0.60 -6.77
C ALA A 194 -22.38 0.49 -8.28
N PHE A 195 -22.38 1.62 -8.99
CA PHE A 195 -22.53 1.65 -10.45
C PHE A 195 -21.43 0.84 -11.17
N LYS A 196 -20.15 1.09 -10.82
CA LYS A 196 -19.00 0.39 -11.40
C LYS A 196 -18.96 -1.10 -11.08
N SER A 197 -19.56 -1.50 -9.98
CA SER A 197 -19.70 -2.90 -9.56
C SER A 197 -20.94 -3.59 -10.14
N GLY A 198 -21.73 -2.92 -10.99
CA GLY A 198 -22.97 -3.46 -11.56
C GLY A 198 -24.12 -3.62 -10.55
N ARG A 199 -24.00 -3.05 -9.35
CA ARG A 199 -24.99 -3.22 -8.26
C ARG A 199 -26.20 -2.27 -8.36
N LEU A 200 -26.17 -1.29 -9.25
CA LEU A 200 -27.30 -0.37 -9.46
C LEU A 200 -28.34 -0.90 -10.45
N ASN A 201 -28.07 -2.01 -11.14
CA ASN A 201 -28.96 -2.62 -12.11
C ASN A 201 -29.67 -3.88 -11.55
N ALA A 202 -29.66 -4.04 -10.23
CA ALA A 202 -30.31 -5.14 -9.52
C ALA A 202 -31.60 -4.70 -8.85
#